data_8f5d5aee3bf777f1e118fefe1ab0358d
#
_entry.id   8f5d5aee3bf777f1e118fefe1ab0358d
#
_cell.length_a   1.000
_cell.length_b   1.000
_cell.length_c   1.000
_cell.angle_alpha   90.00
_cell.angle_beta   90.00
_cell.angle_gamma   90.00
#
_symmetry.space_group_name_H-M   'P 1'
#
loop_
_entity.id
_entity.type
_entity.pdbx_description
1 polymer ?
#
loop_
_entity_poly.entity_id
_entity_poly.type
_entity_poly.pdbx_seq_one_letter_code
_entity_poly.pdbx_strand_id
1 'polypeptide(L)'
;EDCYIETPFHANFGGAHVHFGKNVYANFNLTLVDDTHIYVGDYTMFGPNVTLATAGHPVLPELREKLYQFNLPIHIGRNCWLGAGVIVLPGVSIGDNSVIGAGSIVTKDIPSNVVALGNPCRVLRPISERDREYYTKGRRFSEKQ
;
A
#
# COMPACT_ATOMS: atom_id res chain seq x y z
N GLU A 1 13.73 11.28 4.40
CA GLU A 1 13.99 11.97 5.67
C GLU A 1 12.86 11.66 6.66
N ASP A 2 13.20 11.49 7.93
CA ASP A 2 12.27 11.30 9.05
C ASP A 2 11.28 10.13 8.87
N CYS A 3 11.67 9.12 8.13
CA CYS A 3 10.89 7.89 8.03
C CYS A 3 11.12 7.03 9.28
N TYR A 4 10.07 6.34 9.70
CA TYR A 4 10.14 5.39 10.78
C TYR A 4 9.60 4.03 10.34
N ILE A 5 10.47 3.03 10.35
CA ILE A 5 10.13 1.68 9.91
C ILE A 5 10.34 0.71 11.08
N GLU A 6 9.25 0.12 11.54
CA GLU A 6 9.29 -0.91 12.56
C GLU A 6 9.95 -2.18 12.01
N THR A 7 10.72 -2.86 12.83
CA THR A 7 11.31 -4.15 12.46
C THR A 7 10.44 -5.32 12.94
N PRO A 8 10.49 -6.49 12.28
CA PRO A 8 11.28 -6.77 11.09
C PRO A 8 10.72 -6.12 9.82
N PHE A 9 11.61 -5.91 8.86
CA PHE A 9 11.33 -5.33 7.54
C PHE A 9 11.95 -6.27 6.48
N HIS A 10 11.23 -6.50 5.40
CA HIS A 10 11.66 -7.46 4.37
C HIS A 10 11.68 -6.80 2.99
N ALA A 11 12.78 -6.95 2.28
CA ALA A 11 12.91 -6.53 0.89
C ALA A 11 13.83 -7.51 0.17
N ASN A 12 13.36 -8.16 -0.90
CA ASN A 12 14.09 -9.23 -1.55
C ASN A 12 15.36 -8.76 -2.29
N PHE A 13 15.40 -7.49 -2.73
CA PHE A 13 16.62 -6.86 -3.25
C PHE A 13 17.22 -5.85 -2.26
N GLY A 14 16.97 -6.06 -0.97
CA GLY A 14 17.51 -5.22 0.09
C GLY A 14 16.99 -3.78 0.11
N GLY A 15 15.91 -3.51 -0.60
CA GLY A 15 15.36 -2.17 -0.73
C GLY A 15 16.02 -1.32 -1.83
N ALA A 16 16.83 -1.93 -2.70
CA ALA A 16 17.55 -1.22 -3.76
C ALA A 16 16.62 -0.44 -4.71
N HIS A 17 15.39 -0.89 -4.87
CA HIS A 17 14.40 -0.27 -5.75
C HIS A 17 13.27 0.44 -4.97
N VAL A 18 13.45 0.66 -3.68
CA VAL A 18 12.43 1.28 -2.82
C VAL A 18 12.72 2.76 -2.64
N HIS A 19 11.71 3.59 -2.89
CA HIS A 19 11.81 5.05 -2.80
C HIS A 19 10.73 5.59 -1.86
N PHE A 20 11.12 5.97 -0.67
CA PHE A 20 10.24 6.58 0.31
C PHE A 20 10.42 8.10 0.31
N GLY A 21 9.30 8.81 0.31
CA GLY A 21 9.27 10.24 0.58
C GLY A 21 9.59 10.56 2.03
N LYS A 22 9.15 11.72 2.50
CA LYS A 22 9.37 12.17 3.88
C LYS A 22 8.30 11.62 4.81
N ASN A 23 8.68 11.36 6.06
CA ASN A 23 7.75 10.99 7.14
C ASN A 23 6.88 9.78 6.82
N VAL A 24 7.39 8.83 6.07
CA VAL A 24 6.71 7.56 5.83
C VAL A 24 6.83 6.72 7.11
N TYR A 25 5.70 6.16 7.54
CA TYR A 25 5.66 5.24 8.67
C TYR A 25 5.28 3.85 8.19
N ALA A 26 6.02 2.84 8.63
CA ALA A 26 5.67 1.45 8.39
C ALA A 26 5.66 0.66 9.70
N ASN A 27 4.55 -0.02 9.94
CA ASN A 27 4.45 -0.96 11.03
C ASN A 27 5.25 -2.24 10.68
N PHE A 28 5.42 -3.13 11.63
CA PHE A 28 6.26 -4.31 11.48
C PHE A 28 5.79 -5.25 10.36
N ASN A 29 6.74 -6.00 9.81
CA ASN A 29 6.55 -6.96 8.71
C ASN A 29 6.10 -6.32 7.39
N LEU A 30 6.49 -5.08 7.11
CA LEU A 30 6.35 -4.55 5.76
C LEU A 30 7.21 -5.42 4.83
N THR A 31 6.58 -6.00 3.82
CA THR A 31 7.24 -6.92 2.88
C THR A 31 7.22 -6.32 1.48
N LEU A 32 8.38 -6.03 0.96
CA LEU A 32 8.56 -5.42 -0.35
C LEU A 32 9.24 -6.41 -1.28
N VAL A 33 8.50 -6.82 -2.32
CA VAL A 33 9.07 -7.60 -3.42
C VAL A 33 9.56 -6.58 -4.45
N ASP A 34 10.78 -6.09 -4.24
CA ASP A 34 11.34 -4.94 -4.96
C ASP A 34 12.21 -5.36 -6.16
N ASP A 35 11.72 -6.31 -6.95
CA ASP A 35 12.35 -6.70 -8.22
C ASP A 35 12.40 -5.51 -9.19
N THR A 36 11.40 -4.63 -9.15
CA THR A 36 11.47 -3.31 -9.76
C THR A 36 10.98 -2.25 -8.76
N HIS A 37 10.80 -1.02 -9.23
CA HIS A 37 10.65 0.13 -8.36
C HIS A 37 9.32 0.20 -7.61
N ILE A 38 9.40 0.57 -6.34
CA ILE A 38 8.28 0.88 -5.46
C ILE A 38 8.45 2.32 -5.00
N TYR A 39 7.47 3.16 -5.30
CA TYR A 39 7.46 4.57 -4.91
C TYR A 39 6.38 4.81 -3.88
N VAL A 40 6.74 5.42 -2.76
CA VAL A 40 5.82 5.77 -1.68
C VAL A 40 5.95 7.25 -1.37
N GLY A 41 4.85 7.98 -1.47
CA GLY A 41 4.82 9.42 -1.24
C GLY A 41 4.90 9.80 0.24
N ASP A 42 5.09 11.10 0.49
CA ASP A 42 5.25 11.66 1.83
C ASP A 42 4.06 11.32 2.74
N TYR A 43 4.32 11.13 4.02
CA TYR A 43 3.32 10.91 5.08
C TYR A 43 2.46 9.65 4.92
N THR A 44 2.78 8.76 4.03
CA THR A 44 2.06 7.49 3.88
C THR A 44 2.37 6.56 5.04
N MET A 45 1.35 5.86 5.50
CA MET A 45 1.41 4.96 6.65
C MET A 45 0.99 3.55 6.24
N PHE A 46 1.75 2.57 6.72
CA PHE A 46 1.45 1.15 6.53
C PHE A 46 1.13 0.50 7.87
N GLY A 47 0.01 -0.21 7.95
CA GLY A 47 -0.27 -1.12 9.05
C GLY A 47 0.65 -2.35 9.01
N PRO A 48 0.57 -3.24 10.01
CA PRO A 48 1.43 -4.43 10.03
C PRO A 48 1.09 -5.41 8.89
N ASN A 49 2.09 -6.15 8.47
CA ASN A 49 1.96 -7.24 7.49
C ASN A 49 1.43 -6.77 6.11
N VAL A 50 1.80 -5.58 5.68
CA VAL A 50 1.49 -5.10 4.33
C VAL A 50 2.53 -5.64 3.35
N THR A 51 2.05 -6.08 2.18
CA THR A 51 2.91 -6.57 1.10
C THR A 51 2.73 -5.74 -0.16
N LEU A 52 3.83 -5.23 -0.71
CA LEU A 52 3.87 -4.57 -2.00
C LEU A 52 4.73 -5.44 -2.94
N ALA A 53 4.10 -6.06 -3.94
CA ALA A 53 4.78 -7.01 -4.81
C ALA A 53 4.85 -6.49 -6.24
N THR A 54 6.05 -6.24 -6.75
CA THR A 54 6.27 -5.78 -8.13
C THR A 54 6.42 -6.92 -9.12
N ALA A 55 6.68 -8.15 -8.66
CA ALA A 55 6.96 -9.30 -9.49
C ALA A 55 5.76 -10.23 -9.64
N GLY A 56 5.61 -10.79 -10.83
CA GLY A 56 4.62 -11.82 -11.12
C GLY A 56 5.14 -12.79 -12.17
N HIS A 57 4.39 -13.86 -12.39
CA HIS A 57 4.75 -14.90 -13.35
C HIS A 57 3.63 -15.12 -14.36
N PRO A 58 3.96 -15.57 -15.58
CA PRO A 58 2.95 -15.92 -16.57
C PRO A 58 2.03 -17.05 -16.08
N VAL A 59 0.77 -16.98 -16.49
CA VAL A 59 -0.22 -18.01 -16.17
C VAL A 59 0.06 -19.31 -16.90
N LEU A 60 0.64 -19.23 -18.10
CA LEU A 60 0.95 -20.43 -18.89
C LEU A 60 2.09 -21.23 -18.26
N PRO A 61 1.87 -22.54 -17.94
CA PRO A 61 2.87 -23.37 -17.25
C PRO A 61 4.21 -23.43 -17.97
N GLU A 62 4.20 -23.59 -19.27
CA GLU A 62 5.43 -23.70 -20.09
C GLU A 62 6.34 -22.49 -19.96
N LEU A 63 5.77 -21.29 -19.79
CA LEU A 63 6.57 -20.08 -19.59
C LEU A 63 7.14 -20.03 -18.18
N ARG A 64 6.40 -20.50 -17.17
CA ARG A 64 6.92 -20.60 -15.80
C ARG A 64 8.07 -21.60 -15.70
N GLU A 65 7.97 -22.73 -16.38
CA GLU A 65 9.06 -23.73 -16.47
C GLU A 65 10.34 -23.12 -17.05
N LYS A 66 10.20 -22.17 -17.96
CA LYS A 66 11.31 -21.42 -18.55
C LYS A 66 11.76 -20.24 -17.69
N LEU A 67 11.22 -20.10 -16.48
CA LEU A 67 11.54 -19.07 -15.50
C LEU A 67 11.16 -17.65 -15.94
N TYR A 68 10.18 -17.49 -16.81
CA TYR A 68 9.69 -16.15 -17.18
C TYR A 68 9.05 -15.46 -15.98
N GLN A 69 9.32 -14.17 -15.86
CA GLN A 69 8.83 -13.29 -14.82
C GLN A 69 8.56 -11.91 -15.44
N PHE A 70 7.56 -11.22 -14.92
CA PHE A 70 7.36 -9.81 -15.26
C PHE A 70 7.45 -8.97 -13.99
N ASN A 71 7.90 -7.73 -14.13
CA ASN A 71 8.02 -6.77 -13.04
C ASN A 71 7.33 -5.48 -13.46
N LEU A 72 6.40 -5.02 -12.64
CA LEU A 72 5.67 -3.78 -12.89
C LEU A 72 5.75 -2.89 -11.64
N PRO A 73 6.15 -1.62 -11.79
CA PRO A 73 6.34 -0.75 -10.64
C PRO A 73 5.05 -0.44 -9.91
N ILE A 74 5.18 -0.20 -8.60
CA ILE A 74 4.07 0.20 -7.73
C ILE A 74 4.27 1.66 -7.33
N HIS A 75 3.18 2.43 -7.40
CA HIS A 75 3.17 3.82 -6.96
C HIS A 75 2.11 4.00 -5.88
N ILE A 76 2.55 4.35 -4.67
CA ILE A 76 1.66 4.76 -3.58
C ILE A 76 1.81 6.26 -3.42
N GLY A 77 0.72 6.99 -3.48
CA GLY A 77 0.72 8.44 -3.36
C GLY A 77 1.13 8.93 -1.97
N ARG A 78 1.01 10.24 -1.77
CA ARG A 78 1.27 10.86 -0.48
C ARG A 78 0.06 10.69 0.44
N ASN A 79 0.33 10.66 1.75
CA ASN A 79 -0.70 10.69 2.78
C ASN A 79 -1.73 9.57 2.65
N CYS A 80 -1.32 8.42 2.14
CA CYS A 80 -2.15 7.22 2.09
C CYS A 80 -2.06 6.47 3.41
N TRP A 81 -3.08 5.69 3.70
CA TRP A 81 -3.05 4.72 4.78
C TRP A 81 -3.47 3.35 4.27
N LEU A 82 -2.55 2.41 4.31
CA LEU A 82 -2.81 1.01 3.99
C LEU A 82 -2.95 0.24 5.29
N GLY A 83 -4.15 -0.29 5.54
CA GLY A 83 -4.44 -1.04 6.76
C GLY A 83 -3.70 -2.37 6.86
N ALA A 84 -3.79 -3.01 8.03
CA ALA A 84 -3.11 -4.27 8.30
C ALA A 84 -3.43 -5.33 7.24
N GLY A 85 -2.40 -6.05 6.80
CA GLY A 85 -2.55 -7.19 5.89
C GLY A 85 -2.92 -6.84 4.45
N VAL A 86 -2.87 -5.57 4.05
CA VAL A 86 -3.13 -5.17 2.66
C VAL A 86 -2.05 -5.75 1.75
N ILE A 87 -2.47 -6.26 0.60
CA ILE A 87 -1.59 -6.74 -0.46
C ILE A 87 -1.82 -5.90 -1.71
N VAL A 88 -0.73 -5.35 -2.27
CA VAL A 88 -0.77 -4.58 -3.52
C VAL A 88 -0.06 -5.37 -4.60
N LEU A 89 -0.75 -5.60 -5.72
CA LEU A 89 -0.25 -6.40 -6.83
C LEU A 89 0.58 -5.58 -7.82
N PRO A 90 1.37 -6.25 -8.69
CA PRO A 90 2.26 -5.57 -9.62
C PRO A 90 1.54 -4.53 -10.49
N GLY A 91 2.18 -3.37 -10.66
CA GLY A 91 1.71 -2.33 -11.57
C GLY A 91 0.59 -1.43 -11.02
N VAL A 92 0.17 -1.63 -9.79
CA VAL A 92 -0.91 -0.83 -9.18
C VAL A 92 -0.41 0.54 -8.75
N SER A 93 -1.22 1.56 -9.01
CA SER A 93 -1.06 2.91 -8.47
C SER A 93 -2.20 3.23 -7.51
N ILE A 94 -1.87 3.75 -6.33
CA ILE A 94 -2.85 4.25 -5.36
C ILE A 94 -2.67 5.77 -5.27
N GLY A 95 -3.74 6.50 -5.53
CA GLY A 95 -3.73 7.96 -5.53
C GLY A 95 -3.60 8.56 -4.14
N ASP A 96 -3.25 9.85 -4.10
CA ASP A 96 -3.00 10.59 -2.86
C ASP A 96 -4.19 10.55 -1.90
N ASN A 97 -3.91 10.57 -0.60
CA ASN A 97 -4.86 10.68 0.50
C ASN A 97 -5.80 9.49 0.65
N SER A 98 -5.65 8.44 -0.14
CA SER A 98 -6.58 7.31 -0.10
C SER A 98 -6.30 6.35 1.05
N VAL A 99 -7.36 5.75 1.55
CA VAL A 99 -7.34 4.76 2.63
C VAL A 99 -7.72 3.41 2.06
N ILE A 100 -6.88 2.41 2.32
CA ILE A 100 -7.14 1.02 1.93
C ILE A 100 -7.45 0.22 3.20
N GLY A 101 -8.64 -0.34 3.26
CA GLY A 101 -9.09 -1.10 4.44
C GLY A 101 -8.26 -2.36 4.67
N ALA A 102 -8.13 -2.75 5.94
CA ALA A 102 -7.36 -3.93 6.35
C ALA A 102 -7.77 -5.19 5.58
N GLY A 103 -6.80 -6.02 5.25
CA GLY A 103 -7.01 -7.29 4.56
C GLY A 103 -7.38 -7.19 3.09
N SER A 104 -7.37 -6.00 2.52
CA SER A 104 -7.71 -5.78 1.11
C SER A 104 -6.62 -6.28 0.17
N ILE A 105 -7.03 -6.75 -1.01
CA ILE A 105 -6.12 -7.11 -2.10
C ILE A 105 -6.36 -6.14 -3.25
N VAL A 106 -5.38 -5.27 -3.49
CA VAL A 106 -5.47 -4.21 -4.49
C VAL A 106 -4.95 -4.73 -5.81
N THR A 107 -5.87 -4.99 -6.74
CA THR A 107 -5.59 -5.58 -8.05
C THR A 107 -5.62 -4.57 -9.18
N LYS A 108 -6.18 -3.38 -8.95
CA LYS A 108 -6.34 -2.30 -9.92
C LYS A 108 -6.02 -0.95 -9.26
N ASP A 109 -5.75 0.04 -10.09
CA ASP A 109 -5.49 1.40 -9.61
C ASP A 109 -6.63 1.94 -8.76
N ILE A 110 -6.27 2.67 -7.72
CA ILE A 110 -7.21 3.33 -6.81
C ILE A 110 -7.05 4.84 -6.99
N PRO A 111 -8.13 5.59 -7.20
CA PRO A 111 -8.04 7.04 -7.33
C PRO A 111 -7.67 7.72 -6.01
N SER A 112 -7.36 9.02 -6.09
CA SER A 112 -7.08 9.84 -4.92
C SER A 112 -8.35 10.13 -4.10
N ASN A 113 -8.17 10.40 -2.81
CA ASN A 113 -9.21 10.91 -1.91
C ASN A 113 -10.40 9.96 -1.73
N VAL A 114 -10.15 8.67 -1.69
CA VAL A 114 -11.20 7.65 -1.49
C VAL A 114 -10.85 6.71 -0.33
N VAL A 115 -11.88 6.07 0.18
CA VAL A 115 -11.75 4.85 0.99
C VAL A 115 -12.10 3.66 0.09
N ALA A 116 -11.21 2.71 0.01
CA ALA A 116 -11.38 1.49 -0.77
C ALA A 116 -11.09 0.27 0.10
N LEU A 117 -11.77 -0.84 -0.16
CA LEU A 117 -11.57 -2.06 0.62
C LEU A 117 -12.04 -3.31 -0.13
N GLY A 118 -11.64 -4.46 0.38
CA GLY A 118 -12.13 -5.76 -0.04
C GLY A 118 -11.17 -6.58 -0.89
N ASN A 119 -11.64 -7.74 -1.31
CA ASN A 119 -10.92 -8.63 -2.23
C ASN A 119 -11.87 -9.11 -3.34
N PRO A 120 -11.70 -8.60 -4.57
CA PRO A 120 -10.77 -7.56 -4.96
C PRO A 120 -11.16 -6.20 -4.36
N CYS A 121 -10.17 -5.36 -4.09
CA CYS A 121 -10.38 -4.03 -3.52
C CYS A 121 -11.21 -3.15 -4.45
N ARG A 122 -12.20 -2.47 -3.89
CA ARG A 122 -13.10 -1.56 -4.62
C ARG A 122 -13.30 -0.27 -3.84
N VAL A 123 -13.50 0.82 -4.54
CA VAL A 123 -13.84 2.11 -3.93
C VAL A 123 -15.17 1.98 -3.21
N LEU A 124 -15.16 2.31 -1.91
CA LEU A 124 -16.36 2.33 -1.08
C LEU A 124 -17.04 3.71 -1.13
N ARG A 125 -16.25 4.76 -0.96
CA ARG A 125 -16.75 6.13 -0.90
C ARG A 125 -15.62 7.15 -1.04
N PRO A 126 -15.94 8.42 -1.39
CA PRO A 126 -14.97 9.49 -1.28
C PRO A 126 -14.72 9.86 0.19
N ILE A 127 -13.54 10.41 0.46
CA ILE A 127 -13.24 11.09 1.71
C ILE A 127 -13.96 12.45 1.66
N SER A 128 -14.59 12.86 2.77
CA SER A 128 -15.39 14.09 2.82
C SER A 128 -15.19 14.85 4.13
N GLU A 129 -15.81 16.02 4.26
CA GLU A 129 -15.76 16.83 5.48
C GLU A 129 -16.28 16.09 6.73
N ARG A 130 -17.14 15.10 6.55
CA ARG A 130 -17.57 14.22 7.63
C ARG A 130 -16.39 13.54 8.33
N ASP A 131 -15.33 13.21 7.60
CA ASP A 131 -14.14 12.54 8.12
C ASP A 131 -13.31 13.47 9.03
N ARG A 132 -13.58 14.76 9.03
CA ARG A 132 -13.00 15.71 9.98
C ARG A 132 -13.56 15.52 11.37
N GLU A 133 -14.84 15.19 11.48
CA GLU A 133 -15.55 15.07 12.77
C GLU A 133 -15.55 13.65 13.31
N TYR A 134 -15.58 12.66 12.43
CA TYR A 134 -15.76 11.27 12.80
C TYR A 134 -14.57 10.43 12.35
N TYR A 135 -14.06 9.58 13.21
CA TYR A 135 -12.90 8.74 12.86
C TYR A 135 -13.26 7.26 12.63
N THR A 136 -14.24 6.70 13.34
CA THR A 136 -14.69 5.32 13.09
C THR A 136 -16.07 5.07 13.70
N LYS A 137 -16.92 4.31 13.00
CA LYS A 137 -18.24 3.89 13.50
C LYS A 137 -19.07 5.02 14.13
N GLY A 138 -19.03 6.21 13.56
CA GLY A 138 -19.75 7.38 14.07
C GLY A 138 -19.18 7.99 15.35
N ARG A 139 -17.97 7.60 15.77
CA ARG A 139 -17.29 8.21 16.92
C ARG A 139 -16.65 9.53 16.53
N ARG A 140 -16.90 10.54 17.32
CA ARG A 140 -16.34 11.88 17.13
C ARG A 140 -14.95 11.98 17.73
N PHE A 141 -14.10 12.78 17.08
CA PHE A 141 -12.89 13.28 17.73
C PHE A 141 -13.28 14.16 18.91
N SER A 142 -12.59 14.01 20.04
CA SER A 142 -12.67 14.94 21.14
C SER A 142 -11.28 15.57 21.32
N GLU A 143 -11.25 16.85 21.66
CA GLU A 143 -10.00 17.58 21.91
C GLU A 143 -9.24 17.10 23.15
N LYS A 144 -9.79 16.11 23.86
CA LYS A 144 -9.24 15.55 25.11
C LYS A 144 -8.90 14.07 24.95
N GLN A 145 -8.06 13.74 23.99
CA GLN A 145 -7.42 12.43 23.95
C GLN A 145 -5.96 12.55 24.31
#